data_12c9b6e24403969fb0839d7cd6104481
#
_entry.id   12c9b6e24403969fb0839d7cd6104481
#
_cell.length_a   1.000
_cell.length_b   1.000
_cell.length_c   1.000
_cell.angle_alpha   90.00
_cell.angle_beta   90.00
_cell.angle_gamma   90.00
#
_symmetry.space_group_name_H-M   'P 1'
#
loop_
_entity.id
_entity.type
_entity.pdbx_description
1 polymer ?
#
loop_
_entity_poly.entity_id
_entity_poly.type
_entity_poly.pdbx_seq_one_letter_code
_entity_poly.pdbx_strand_id
1 'polypeptide(L)'
;MPALSLSHVQGIVGTLAGIASIAGVAFPLLQSARPANTGHLVAVVEAAGSRRGVADATIEVLSADNAIVATLKPDANGRATQELKEGVYVVRVSHPRYAAEVRRIQLQPRQTIEVRTSLRAGSSSRVERAVNEGVSAVRKALRF
;
A
#
# COMPACT_ATOMS: atom_id res chain seq x y z
N MET A 1 38.97 -40.11 -69.73
CA MET A 1 37.78 -40.39 -68.97
C MET A 1 37.70 -39.35 -67.85
N PRO A 2 36.82 -38.42 -67.95
CA PRO A 2 36.77 -37.38 -66.90
C PRO A 2 36.01 -37.88 -65.68
N ALA A 3 36.60 -37.70 -64.50
CA ALA A 3 36.00 -37.93 -63.22
C ALA A 3 34.99 -36.82 -62.91
N LEU A 4 33.74 -37.18 -62.69
CA LEU A 4 32.70 -36.25 -62.24
C LEU A 4 32.90 -35.96 -60.79
N SER A 5 33.23 -34.71 -60.48
CA SER A 5 33.35 -34.16 -59.20
C SER A 5 31.96 -34.01 -58.53
N LEU A 6 31.72 -34.79 -57.48
CA LEU A 6 30.60 -34.63 -56.56
C LEU A 6 30.98 -33.63 -55.49
N SER A 7 30.79 -32.35 -55.75
CA SER A 7 31.03 -31.29 -54.70
C SER A 7 30.03 -30.13 -54.78
N HIS A 8 28.75 -30.46 -54.69
CA HIS A 8 27.77 -29.39 -54.61
C HIS A 8 26.53 -29.70 -53.73
N VAL A 9 26.68 -30.51 -52.70
CA VAL A 9 25.58 -30.68 -51.72
C VAL A 9 26.11 -30.59 -50.27
N GLN A 10 26.79 -29.52 -49.94
CA GLN A 10 27.09 -29.18 -48.53
C GLN A 10 26.98 -27.70 -48.38
N GLY A 11 25.79 -27.20 -48.17
CA GLY A 11 25.64 -25.76 -47.94
C GLY A 11 24.25 -25.26 -47.62
N ILE A 12 23.36 -26.09 -47.07
CA ILE A 12 22.07 -25.55 -46.58
C ILE A 12 21.60 -26.36 -45.38
N VAL A 13 22.40 -26.48 -44.33
CA VAL A 13 21.93 -26.91 -42.99
C VAL A 13 22.73 -26.15 -41.96
N GLY A 14 22.47 -24.86 -41.82
CA GLY A 14 23.21 -24.08 -40.86
C GLY A 14 22.59 -22.76 -40.43
N THR A 15 21.33 -22.51 -40.71
CA THR A 15 20.75 -21.18 -40.42
C THR A 15 19.37 -21.20 -39.80
N LEU A 16 19.02 -22.19 -38.97
CA LEU A 16 17.78 -22.18 -38.21
C LEU A 16 17.94 -22.36 -36.69
N ALA A 17 19.17 -22.31 -36.17
CA ALA A 17 19.43 -22.46 -34.72
C ALA A 17 19.70 -21.15 -33.98
N GLY A 18 19.49 -19.98 -34.62
CA GLY A 18 19.93 -18.69 -34.06
C GLY A 18 18.84 -17.78 -33.48
N ILE A 19 17.54 -18.12 -33.55
CA ILE A 19 16.47 -17.17 -33.17
C ILE A 19 15.82 -17.48 -31.83
N ALA A 20 16.09 -18.60 -31.20
CA ALA A 20 15.47 -19.00 -29.94
C ALA A 20 16.17 -18.46 -28.67
N SER A 21 17.32 -17.81 -28.80
CA SER A 21 18.11 -17.41 -27.61
C SER A 21 17.92 -15.98 -27.14
N ILE A 22 17.13 -15.15 -27.85
CA ILE A 22 16.98 -13.74 -27.47
C ILE A 22 15.78 -13.51 -26.51
N ALA A 23 14.81 -14.43 -26.50
CA ALA A 23 13.64 -14.30 -25.62
C ALA A 23 13.90 -14.66 -24.15
N GLY A 24 14.96 -15.44 -23.86
CA GLY A 24 15.26 -15.90 -22.50
C GLY A 24 16.05 -14.91 -21.63
N VAL A 25 16.68 -13.90 -22.22
CA VAL A 25 17.56 -12.97 -21.48
C VAL A 25 16.83 -11.65 -21.10
N ALA A 26 15.73 -11.34 -21.76
CA ALA A 26 14.99 -10.11 -21.51
C ALA A 26 14.08 -10.19 -20.26
N PHE A 27 13.63 -11.38 -19.87
CA PHE A 27 12.72 -11.56 -18.73
C PHE A 27 13.32 -11.21 -17.36
N PRO A 28 14.55 -11.59 -17.01
CA PRO A 28 15.14 -11.20 -15.73
C PRO A 28 15.53 -9.72 -15.67
N LEU A 29 15.77 -9.07 -16.81
CA LEU A 29 16.11 -7.64 -16.82
C LEU A 29 14.90 -6.73 -16.56
N LEU A 30 13.70 -7.17 -16.94
CA LEU A 30 12.47 -6.43 -16.65
C LEU A 30 12.05 -6.53 -15.16
N GLN A 31 12.46 -7.57 -14.46
CA GLN A 31 12.21 -7.71 -13.02
C GLN A 31 13.22 -6.94 -12.15
N SER A 32 14.35 -6.54 -12.72
CA SER A 32 15.38 -5.78 -11.99
C SER A 32 15.17 -4.27 -11.99
N ALA A 33 14.18 -3.75 -12.70
CA ALA A 33 13.87 -2.33 -12.78
C ALA A 33 12.92 -1.86 -11.66
N ARG A 34 13.03 -2.42 -10.44
CA ARG A 34 12.46 -1.73 -9.28
C ARG A 34 13.28 -0.46 -9.07
N PRO A 35 12.65 0.72 -9.06
CA PRO A 35 13.39 1.94 -8.83
C PRO A 35 14.13 1.81 -7.50
N ALA A 36 15.44 2.01 -7.53
CA ALA A 36 16.33 1.82 -6.39
C ALA A 36 16.03 2.79 -5.22
N ASN A 37 15.09 3.72 -5.43
CA ASN A 37 14.70 4.80 -4.52
C ASN A 37 13.30 4.64 -3.93
N THR A 38 12.76 3.41 -3.89
CA THR A 38 11.48 3.13 -3.22
C THR A 38 11.69 2.41 -1.88
N GLY A 39 10.76 2.62 -0.97
CA GLY A 39 10.63 1.92 0.30
C GLY A 39 9.18 1.49 0.53
N HIS A 40 8.92 0.78 1.61
CA HIS A 40 7.61 0.29 1.98
C HIS A 40 7.10 0.97 3.23
N LEU A 41 5.89 1.52 3.15
CA LEU A 41 5.11 1.96 4.30
C LEU A 41 4.16 0.84 4.71
N VAL A 42 4.22 0.44 5.97
CA VAL A 42 3.25 -0.44 6.61
C VAL A 42 2.50 0.37 7.65
N ALA A 43 1.23 0.62 7.43
CA ALA A 43 0.36 1.30 8.37
C ALA A 43 -0.44 0.27 9.17
N VAL A 44 -0.47 0.41 10.49
CA VAL A 44 -1.25 -0.42 11.41
C VAL A 44 -2.17 0.49 12.20
N VAL A 45 -3.48 0.27 12.06
CA VAL A 45 -4.52 1.07 12.71
C VAL A 45 -5.24 0.22 13.74
N GLU A 46 -5.17 0.63 14.99
CA GLU A 46 -5.74 -0.06 16.14
C GLU A 46 -6.69 0.85 16.92
N ALA A 47 -7.70 0.28 17.54
CA ALA A 47 -8.55 1.01 18.48
C ALA A 47 -7.85 1.12 19.84
N ALA A 48 -7.75 2.33 20.37
CA ALA A 48 -7.16 2.57 21.69
C ALA A 48 -7.91 1.78 22.78
N GLY A 49 -7.15 1.10 23.62
CA GLY A 49 -7.68 0.30 24.73
C GLY A 49 -7.90 -1.17 24.41
N SER A 50 -8.33 -1.55 23.21
CA SER A 50 -8.56 -2.95 22.84
C SER A 50 -7.46 -3.55 21.96
N ARG A 51 -6.59 -2.74 21.37
CA ARG A 51 -5.58 -3.12 20.36
C ARG A 51 -6.17 -3.90 19.17
N ARG A 52 -7.46 -3.74 18.96
CA ARG A 52 -8.18 -4.38 17.86
C ARG A 52 -7.91 -3.60 16.57
N GLY A 53 -7.61 -4.30 15.48
CA GLY A 53 -7.45 -3.68 14.16
C GLY A 53 -8.73 -2.99 13.70
N VAL A 54 -8.59 -1.81 13.07
CA VAL A 54 -9.72 -1.02 12.55
C VAL A 54 -9.67 -1.06 11.03
N ALA A 55 -10.52 -1.90 10.42
CA ALA A 55 -10.58 -2.11 8.98
C ALA A 55 -11.32 -0.96 8.24
N ASP A 56 -12.26 -0.29 8.90
CA ASP A 56 -13.08 0.77 8.28
C ASP A 56 -12.39 2.15 8.28
N ALA A 57 -11.13 2.23 8.71
CA ALA A 57 -10.36 3.45 8.65
C ALA A 57 -9.99 3.82 7.21
N THR A 58 -9.73 5.10 6.97
CA THR A 58 -9.12 5.61 5.75
C THR A 58 -7.75 6.14 6.08
N ILE A 59 -6.74 5.66 5.37
CA ILE A 59 -5.35 6.09 5.51
C ILE A 59 -4.99 6.89 4.27
N GLU A 60 -4.69 8.16 4.44
CA GLU A 60 -4.22 9.04 3.38
C GLU A 60 -2.73 9.31 3.58
N VAL A 61 -1.96 9.07 2.54
CA VAL A 61 -0.54 9.41 2.48
C VAL A 61 -0.40 10.70 1.69
N LEU A 62 0.12 11.73 2.31
CA LEU A 62 0.32 13.03 1.70
C LEU A 62 1.81 13.31 1.53
N SER A 63 2.17 14.03 0.46
CA SER A 63 3.51 14.56 0.27
C SER A 63 3.81 15.70 1.26
N ALA A 64 5.06 16.17 1.27
CA ALA A 64 5.45 17.34 2.05
C ALA A 64 4.64 18.60 1.71
N ASP A 65 4.18 18.71 0.45
CA ASP A 65 3.33 19.80 -0.05
C ASP A 65 1.83 19.59 0.21
N ASN A 66 1.50 18.62 1.06
CA ASN A 66 0.12 18.29 1.45
C ASN A 66 -0.77 17.76 0.29
N ALA A 67 -0.18 17.25 -0.78
CA ALA A 67 -0.89 16.56 -1.86
C ALA A 67 -1.09 15.08 -1.53
N ILE A 68 -2.27 14.55 -1.82
CA ILE A 68 -2.56 13.12 -1.62
C ILE A 68 -1.78 12.29 -2.63
N VAL A 69 -0.89 11.45 -2.15
CA VAL A 69 -0.07 10.51 -2.94
C VAL A 69 -0.75 9.15 -3.05
N ALA A 70 -1.37 8.69 -1.97
CA ALA A 70 -2.08 7.42 -1.92
C ALA A 70 -3.21 7.45 -0.88
N THR A 71 -4.27 6.69 -1.14
CA THR A 71 -5.35 6.44 -0.18
C THR A 71 -5.49 4.93 -0.01
N LEU A 72 -5.38 4.46 1.24
CA LEU A 72 -5.36 3.05 1.57
C LEU A 72 -6.54 2.69 2.46
N LYS A 73 -6.99 1.45 2.32
CA LYS A 73 -7.95 0.81 3.22
C LYS A 73 -7.23 -0.31 3.96
N PRO A 74 -7.26 -0.33 5.30
CA PRO A 74 -6.71 -1.43 6.07
C PRO A 74 -7.47 -2.73 5.83
N ASP A 75 -6.79 -3.85 6.02
CA ASP A 75 -7.38 -5.19 6.07
C ASP A 75 -8.14 -5.42 7.41
N ALA A 76 -8.67 -6.63 7.60
CA ALA A 76 -9.39 -7.03 8.81
C ALA A 76 -8.56 -6.89 10.11
N ASN A 77 -7.23 -6.90 9.99
CA ASN A 77 -6.30 -6.71 11.10
C ASN A 77 -5.89 -5.24 11.30
N GLY A 78 -6.47 -4.33 10.55
CA GLY A 78 -6.11 -2.91 10.58
C GLY A 78 -4.81 -2.58 9.85
N ARG A 79 -4.31 -3.45 8.96
CA ARG A 79 -3.01 -3.31 8.30
C ARG A 79 -3.18 -2.92 6.83
N ALA A 80 -2.37 -1.97 6.36
CA ALA A 80 -2.24 -1.60 4.96
C ALA A 80 -0.77 -1.39 4.60
N THR A 81 -0.40 -1.73 3.37
CA THR A 81 0.98 -1.60 2.88
C THR A 81 0.99 -0.82 1.57
N GLN A 82 1.95 0.07 1.42
CA GLN A 82 2.15 0.88 0.21
C GLN A 82 3.63 1.02 -0.09
N GLU A 83 3.99 0.82 -1.35
CA GLU A 83 5.31 1.18 -1.87
C GLU A 83 5.30 2.67 -2.26
N LEU A 84 6.30 3.40 -1.79
CA LEU A 84 6.45 4.85 -2.01
C LEU A 84 7.90 5.16 -2.39
N LYS A 85 8.12 6.24 -3.11
CA LYS A 85 9.46 6.78 -3.34
C LYS A 85 10.06 7.26 -2.01
N GLU A 86 11.38 7.37 -1.95
CA GLU A 86 12.05 8.04 -0.82
C GLU A 86 11.52 9.46 -0.64
N GLY A 87 11.36 9.91 0.59
CA GLY A 87 10.88 11.25 0.88
C GLY A 87 10.21 11.40 2.22
N VAL A 88 9.73 12.61 2.47
CA VAL A 88 8.95 12.95 3.67
C VAL A 88 7.47 12.87 3.33
N TYR A 89 6.72 12.17 4.16
CA TYR A 89 5.27 12.00 4.01
C TYR A 89 4.55 12.31 5.30
N VAL A 90 3.27 12.65 5.16
CA VAL A 90 2.32 12.79 6.25
C VAL A 90 1.27 11.69 6.08
N VAL A 91 1.16 10.81 7.06
CA VAL A 91 0.16 9.76 7.10
C VAL A 91 -0.99 10.26 7.98
N ARG A 92 -2.16 10.44 7.38
CA ARG A 92 -3.39 10.83 8.06
C ARG A 92 -4.35 9.66 8.12
N VAL A 93 -4.76 9.29 9.31
CA VAL A 93 -5.72 8.21 9.54
C VAL A 93 -7.02 8.83 10.04
N SER A 94 -8.11 8.54 9.36
CA SER A 94 -9.45 9.04 9.68
C SER A 94 -10.46 7.90 9.77
N HIS A 95 -11.45 8.07 10.64
CA HIS A 95 -12.54 7.12 10.83
C HIS A 95 -13.77 7.84 11.41
N PRO A 96 -15.01 7.50 11.01
CA PRO A 96 -16.22 8.23 11.45
C PRO A 96 -16.43 8.26 12.97
N ARG A 97 -15.95 7.25 13.71
CA ARG A 97 -16.17 7.13 15.16
C ARG A 97 -14.97 7.49 16.02
N TYR A 98 -13.83 7.81 15.41
CA TYR A 98 -12.58 8.09 16.11
C TYR A 98 -12.04 9.46 15.71
N ALA A 99 -11.23 10.05 16.58
CA ALA A 99 -10.48 11.25 16.23
C ALA A 99 -9.44 10.93 15.16
N ALA A 100 -9.29 11.83 14.18
CA ALA A 100 -8.26 11.68 13.17
C ALA A 100 -6.86 11.83 13.80
N GLU A 101 -5.94 10.99 13.35
CA GLU A 101 -4.54 10.99 13.79
C GLU A 101 -3.63 11.29 12.61
N VAL A 102 -2.57 12.05 12.85
CA VAL A 102 -1.60 12.47 11.84
C VAL A 102 -0.20 12.13 12.29
N ARG A 103 0.59 11.50 11.41
CA ARG A 103 1.98 11.12 11.66
C ARG A 103 2.86 11.57 10.50
N ARG A 104 3.97 12.22 10.80
CA ARG A 104 5.01 12.52 9.81
C ARG A 104 6.04 11.40 9.80
N ILE A 105 6.44 10.96 8.62
CA ILE A 105 7.44 9.93 8.40
C ILE A 105 8.48 10.39 7.38
N GLN A 106 9.67 9.83 7.46
CA GLN A 106 10.71 9.97 6.45
C GLN A 106 11.08 8.57 5.96
N LEU A 107 10.77 8.28 4.70
CA LEU A 107 11.03 7.00 4.07
C LEU A 107 12.35 7.06 3.31
N GLN A 108 13.25 6.11 3.60
CA GLN A 108 14.52 5.94 2.89
C GLN A 108 14.40 4.84 1.83
N PRO A 109 15.29 4.81 0.82
CA PRO A 109 15.33 3.75 -0.17
C PRO A 109 15.50 2.37 0.48
N ARG A 110 14.77 1.39 -0.02
CA ARG A 110 14.80 0.00 0.46
C ARG A 110 14.43 -0.19 1.93
N GLN A 111 13.92 0.83 2.58
CA GLN A 111 13.46 0.79 3.97
C GLN A 111 12.00 0.37 4.04
N THR A 112 11.65 -0.41 5.07
CA THR A 112 10.28 -0.64 5.50
C THR A 112 10.03 0.13 6.79
N ILE A 113 9.06 1.04 6.78
CA ILE A 113 8.64 1.78 7.97
C ILE A 113 7.27 1.27 8.41
N GLU A 114 7.13 0.88 9.67
CA GLU A 114 5.84 0.56 10.26
C GLU A 114 5.34 1.76 11.08
N VAL A 115 4.14 2.25 10.74
CA VAL A 115 3.45 3.34 11.43
C VAL A 115 2.25 2.76 12.17
N ARG A 116 2.32 2.73 13.51
CA ARG A 116 1.20 2.31 14.36
C ARG A 116 0.42 3.52 14.81
N THR A 117 -0.88 3.48 14.61
CA THR A 117 -1.82 4.53 15.00
C THR A 117 -2.90 3.95 15.89
N SER A 118 -2.99 4.44 17.12
CA SER A 118 -4.05 4.08 18.06
C SER A 118 -5.15 5.13 18.01
N LEU A 119 -6.28 4.79 17.42
CA LEU A 119 -7.43 5.66 17.29
C LEU A 119 -8.20 5.75 18.61
N ARG A 120 -8.41 6.96 19.10
CA ARG A 120 -9.24 7.24 20.29
C ARG A 120 -10.63 7.67 19.87
N ALA A 121 -11.65 7.33 20.67
CA ALA A 121 -13.02 7.78 20.44
C ALA A 121 -13.07 9.30 20.28
N GLY A 122 -13.65 9.76 19.18
CA GLY A 122 -13.77 11.19 18.88
C GLY A 122 -14.70 11.90 19.86
N SER A 123 -14.54 13.21 20.01
CA SER A 123 -15.40 14.06 20.87
C SER A 123 -16.86 14.05 20.41
N SER A 124 -17.13 13.89 19.11
CA SER A 124 -18.48 13.76 18.55
C SER A 124 -19.26 12.58 19.16
N SER A 125 -18.60 11.44 19.37
CA SER A 125 -19.25 10.26 19.97
C SER A 125 -19.57 10.45 21.46
N ARG A 126 -18.87 11.35 22.14
CA ARG A 126 -19.19 11.73 23.53
C ARG A 126 -20.41 12.66 23.60
N VAL A 127 -20.48 13.63 22.68
CA VAL A 127 -21.60 14.56 22.61
C VAL A 127 -22.88 13.83 22.24
N GLU A 128 -22.84 12.92 21.25
CA GLU A 128 -24.00 12.11 20.88
C GLU A 128 -24.49 11.20 22.01
N ARG A 129 -23.58 10.59 22.79
CA ARG A 129 -23.94 9.81 23.98
C ARG A 129 -24.58 10.69 25.05
N ALA A 130 -24.00 11.84 25.35
CA ALA A 130 -24.53 12.76 26.33
C ALA A 130 -25.91 13.31 25.92
N VAL A 131 -26.12 13.62 24.66
CA VAL A 131 -27.43 14.04 24.12
C VAL A 131 -28.45 12.90 24.21
N ASN A 132 -28.10 11.67 23.85
CA ASN A 132 -28.99 10.52 23.93
C ASN A 132 -29.37 10.14 25.38
N GLU A 133 -28.41 10.26 26.31
CA GLU A 133 -28.67 10.07 27.74
C GLU A 133 -29.58 11.17 28.30
N GLY A 134 -29.36 12.42 27.90
CA GLY A 134 -30.20 13.56 28.27
C GLY A 134 -31.62 13.40 27.75
N VAL A 135 -31.79 13.06 26.47
CA VAL A 135 -33.11 12.85 25.86
C VAL A 135 -33.85 11.66 26.48
N SER A 136 -33.12 10.57 26.83
CA SER A 136 -33.72 9.42 27.52
C SER A 136 -34.20 9.76 28.91
N ALA A 137 -33.45 10.54 29.65
CA ALA A 137 -33.82 11.01 31.00
C ALA A 137 -35.06 11.92 30.97
N VAL A 138 -35.14 12.85 30.03
CA VAL A 138 -36.30 13.74 29.86
C VAL A 138 -37.53 12.93 29.45
N ARG A 139 -37.40 11.97 28.52
CA ARG A 139 -38.53 11.12 28.10
C ARG A 139 -39.04 10.24 29.24
N LYS A 140 -38.13 9.79 30.13
CA LYS A 140 -38.52 9.02 31.33
C LYS A 140 -39.22 9.89 32.38
N ALA A 141 -38.82 11.15 32.52
CA ALA A 141 -39.43 12.10 33.46
C ALA A 141 -40.83 12.56 33.02
N LEU A 142 -41.14 12.55 31.71
CA LEU A 142 -42.42 12.97 31.14
C LEU A 142 -43.45 11.82 31.02
N ARG A 143 -43.12 10.62 31.47
CA ARG A 143 -44.04 9.47 31.56
C ARG A 143 -44.69 9.44 32.96
N PHE A 144 -45.62 10.33 33.14
CA PHE A 144 -46.64 10.25 34.19
C PHE A 144 -48.02 10.27 33.55
#